data_777c76a606bbaf224184ae0b838754e4
#
_entry.id   777c76a606bbaf224184ae0b838754e4
#
_cell.length_a   1.000
_cell.length_b   1.000
_cell.length_c   1.000
_cell.angle_alpha   90.00
_cell.angle_beta   90.00
_cell.angle_gamma   90.00
#
_symmetry.space_group_name_H-M   'P 1'
#
loop_
_entity.id
_entity.type
_entity.pdbx_description
1 polymer ?
#
loop_
_entity_poly.entity_id
_entity_poly.type
_entity_poly.pdbx_seq_one_letter_code
_entity_poly.pdbx_strand_id
1 'polypeptide(L)'
;MTGVQTCALPISDVDHTLSQKDILDLLRTKYDMVVDRKAVKRNLMNLIDFGYDIEYNETLRKKKNCEDELICSGWYLRHDFEDSELRLLVDSLLFSKHIPYNQCKGLIEKLKGLSGNYFSARVNHIRNLPEKFPENKELFLTIEILDEAISKERQVSFLYNDYDIDKKLHPRKNEDGIVREYIVNPYQMVATNGRYYLICNYDKYDNVANYRIDRISDIRLLDSKVKDKKLVKGIEKGLDLPKHMAEHIYMFAGDSTNVKFRAKRYIVTEIIDWFGFDAVFSNENNDEVDVTVKVSEAAMLCWALQYGPHIEILEPNKLRDEVCKAIKNLGEKYYL
;
A
#
# COMPACT_ATOMS: atom_id res chain seq x y z
N MET A 1 -31.71 23.66 1.88
CA MET A 1 -31.39 22.24 1.58
C MET A 1 -30.12 21.72 2.25
N THR A 2 -29.22 22.59 2.65
CA THR A 2 -27.86 22.24 3.10
C THR A 2 -27.72 21.66 4.52
N GLY A 3 -28.67 21.92 5.43
CA GLY A 3 -28.47 21.55 6.84
C GLY A 3 -28.66 20.07 7.18
N VAL A 4 -29.63 19.37 6.58
CA VAL A 4 -29.85 17.93 6.86
C VAL A 4 -28.77 17.08 6.18
N GLN A 5 -28.36 17.48 5.00
CA GLN A 5 -27.41 16.80 4.13
C GLN A 5 -25.98 16.80 4.69
N THR A 6 -25.54 17.93 5.25
CA THR A 6 -24.16 18.12 5.71
C THR A 6 -24.00 17.87 7.21
N CYS A 7 -25.09 17.81 7.96
CA CYS A 7 -25.04 17.99 9.40
C CYS A 7 -25.52 16.80 10.23
N ALA A 8 -26.57 16.11 9.80
CA ALA A 8 -27.18 15.06 10.62
C ALA A 8 -26.91 13.65 10.06
N LEU A 9 -27.02 13.44 8.76
CA LEU A 9 -26.89 12.11 8.14
C LEU A 9 -25.47 11.51 8.20
N PRO A 10 -24.37 12.28 8.04
CA PRO A 10 -23.03 11.72 8.17
C PRO A 10 -22.70 11.14 9.55
N ILE A 11 -23.55 11.37 10.54
CA ILE A 11 -23.39 10.83 11.90
C ILE A 11 -23.99 9.43 12.01
N SER A 12 -24.91 9.05 11.13
CA SER A 12 -25.67 7.80 11.18
C SER A 12 -24.99 6.69 10.36
N ASP A 13 -25.23 5.46 10.76
CA ASP A 13 -24.86 4.23 10.07
C ASP A 13 -25.96 3.16 10.33
N VAL A 14 -25.77 1.94 9.79
CA VAL A 14 -26.72 0.83 9.93
C VAL A 14 -26.98 0.45 11.40
N ASP A 15 -25.97 0.59 12.26
CA ASP A 15 -26.07 0.27 13.71
C ASP A 15 -26.59 1.46 14.52
N HIS A 16 -26.46 2.70 13.99
CA HIS A 16 -26.79 3.96 14.66
C HIS A 16 -27.77 4.77 13.83
N THR A 17 -28.98 4.25 13.67
CA THR A 17 -30.05 4.90 12.92
C THR A 17 -30.63 6.08 13.68
N LEU A 18 -31.12 7.11 12.99
CA LEU A 18 -31.69 8.32 13.55
C LEU A 18 -33.21 8.34 13.39
N SER A 19 -33.92 8.68 14.46
CA SER A 19 -35.32 9.09 14.35
C SER A 19 -35.42 10.52 13.82
N GLN A 20 -36.58 10.91 13.30
CA GLN A 20 -36.81 12.31 12.92
C GLN A 20 -36.64 13.28 14.10
N LYS A 21 -36.90 12.82 15.34
CA LYS A 21 -36.68 13.61 16.55
C LYS A 21 -35.18 13.83 16.79
N ASP A 22 -34.39 12.78 16.67
CA ASP A 22 -32.93 12.88 16.83
C ASP A 22 -32.32 13.85 15.80
N ILE A 23 -32.79 13.81 14.55
CA ILE A 23 -32.37 14.74 13.51
C ILE A 23 -32.74 16.19 13.88
N LEU A 24 -33.95 16.44 14.38
CA LEU A 24 -34.37 17.77 14.82
C LEU A 24 -33.52 18.28 15.98
N ASP A 25 -33.26 17.41 16.97
CA ASP A 25 -32.45 17.75 18.14
C ASP A 25 -30.99 18.04 17.73
N LEU A 26 -30.42 17.27 16.79
CA LEU A 26 -29.10 17.51 16.21
C LEU A 26 -29.01 18.83 15.46
N LEU A 27 -30.01 19.13 14.61
CA LEU A 27 -30.06 20.39 13.85
C LEU A 27 -30.14 21.59 14.79
N ARG A 28 -30.94 21.49 15.86
CA ARG A 28 -31.09 22.54 16.86
C ARG A 28 -29.82 22.74 17.68
N THR A 29 -29.23 21.66 18.19
CA THR A 29 -28.12 21.74 19.17
C THR A 29 -26.77 22.02 18.53
N LYS A 30 -26.48 21.43 17.35
CA LYS A 30 -25.19 21.60 16.69
C LYS A 30 -25.14 22.75 15.69
N TYR A 31 -26.29 23.10 15.10
CA TYR A 31 -26.33 24.01 13.94
C TYR A 31 -27.25 25.20 14.14
N ASP A 32 -27.86 25.35 15.34
CA ASP A 32 -28.81 26.41 15.68
C ASP A 32 -29.96 26.56 14.65
N MET A 33 -30.39 25.42 14.07
CA MET A 33 -31.43 25.37 13.04
C MET A 33 -32.76 24.88 13.64
N VAL A 34 -33.79 25.73 13.55
CA VAL A 34 -35.14 25.36 13.97
C VAL A 34 -35.94 25.02 12.72
N VAL A 35 -36.30 23.73 12.57
CA VAL A 35 -37.07 23.21 11.46
C VAL A 35 -38.23 22.34 11.98
N ASP A 36 -39.31 22.20 11.16
CA ASP A 36 -40.42 21.32 11.54
C ASP A 36 -40.20 19.87 11.03
N ARG A 37 -40.90 18.93 11.64
CA ARG A 37 -40.82 17.51 11.33
C ARG A 37 -41.18 17.17 9.88
N LYS A 38 -42.16 17.88 9.29
CA LYS A 38 -42.56 17.66 7.91
C LYS A 38 -41.49 18.12 6.94
N ALA A 39 -40.81 19.23 7.26
CA ALA A 39 -39.67 19.71 6.48
C ALA A 39 -38.48 18.74 6.51
N VAL A 40 -38.18 18.13 7.65
CA VAL A 40 -37.16 17.09 7.73
C VAL A 40 -37.49 15.92 6.84
N LYS A 41 -38.70 15.32 6.95
CA LYS A 41 -39.12 14.20 6.10
C LYS A 41 -39.02 14.56 4.62
N ARG A 42 -39.58 15.72 4.21
CA ARG A 42 -39.53 16.17 2.81
C ARG A 42 -38.08 16.31 2.32
N ASN A 43 -37.19 16.88 3.13
CA ASN A 43 -35.80 17.04 2.73
C ASN A 43 -35.05 15.71 2.63
N LEU A 44 -35.32 14.72 3.51
CA LEU A 44 -34.81 13.39 3.40
C LEU A 44 -35.23 12.69 2.10
N MET A 45 -36.54 12.75 1.77
CA MET A 45 -37.03 12.19 0.51
C MET A 45 -36.41 12.88 -0.71
N ASN A 46 -36.29 14.22 -0.69
CA ASN A 46 -35.65 14.96 -1.78
C ASN A 46 -34.14 14.55 -1.92
N LEU A 47 -33.47 14.22 -0.85
CA LEU A 47 -32.08 13.74 -0.90
C LEU A 47 -31.97 12.36 -1.53
N ILE A 48 -32.93 11.45 -1.22
CA ILE A 48 -33.05 10.14 -1.88
C ILE A 48 -33.27 10.32 -3.37
N ASP A 49 -34.25 11.18 -3.75
CA ASP A 49 -34.57 11.49 -5.15
C ASP A 49 -33.36 12.12 -5.88
N PHE A 50 -32.48 12.80 -5.17
CA PHE A 50 -31.23 13.39 -5.68
C PHE A 50 -30.07 12.39 -5.82
N GLY A 51 -30.25 11.15 -5.31
CA GLY A 51 -29.28 10.06 -5.44
C GLY A 51 -28.41 9.80 -4.21
N TYR A 52 -28.77 10.34 -3.04
CA TYR A 52 -28.13 9.93 -1.79
C TYR A 52 -28.67 8.59 -1.33
N ASP A 53 -27.77 7.69 -0.93
CA ASP A 53 -28.11 6.34 -0.43
C ASP A 53 -28.55 6.41 1.04
N ILE A 54 -29.79 6.92 1.22
CA ILE A 54 -30.42 7.05 2.54
C ILE A 54 -31.45 5.94 2.69
N GLU A 55 -31.25 5.12 3.71
CA GLU A 55 -32.19 4.05 4.06
C GLU A 55 -33.04 4.43 5.29
N TYR A 56 -34.21 3.81 5.38
CA TYR A 56 -35.16 3.99 6.48
C TYR A 56 -36.14 2.83 6.56
N ASN A 57 -36.73 2.66 7.76
CA ASN A 57 -37.75 1.66 8.02
C ASN A 57 -39.15 2.24 7.84
N GLU A 58 -40.04 1.52 7.15
CA GLU A 58 -41.44 1.87 7.00
C GLU A 58 -42.32 1.03 7.93
N THR A 59 -43.18 1.69 8.71
CA THR A 59 -44.14 1.04 9.59
C THR A 59 -45.55 1.65 9.36
N LEU A 60 -46.53 0.77 9.20
CA LEU A 60 -47.96 1.18 9.07
C LEU A 60 -48.55 1.41 10.46
N ARG A 61 -48.98 2.63 10.73
CA ARG A 61 -49.70 2.97 11.97
C ARG A 61 -51.20 3.04 11.69
N LYS A 62 -51.96 2.11 12.30
CA LYS A 62 -53.43 2.13 12.26
C LYS A 62 -53.97 3.28 13.10
N LYS A 63 -54.68 4.21 12.48
CA LYS A 63 -55.43 5.25 13.16
C LYS A 63 -56.88 4.80 13.31
N LYS A 64 -57.49 5.05 14.49
CA LYS A 64 -58.84 4.60 14.84
C LYS A 64 -59.99 5.12 13.93
N ASN A 65 -59.77 6.15 13.09
CA ASN A 65 -60.78 6.79 12.24
C ASN A 65 -60.30 7.32 10.89
N CYS A 66 -59.16 6.90 10.38
CA CYS A 66 -58.59 7.39 9.11
C CYS A 66 -57.74 6.32 8.42
N GLU A 67 -57.39 6.56 7.19
CA GLU A 67 -56.41 5.75 6.42
C GLU A 67 -55.13 5.50 7.20
N ASP A 68 -54.57 4.30 7.06
CA ASP A 68 -53.31 3.92 7.69
C ASP A 68 -52.18 4.90 7.31
N GLU A 69 -51.48 5.40 8.30
CA GLU A 69 -50.36 6.33 8.11
C GLU A 69 -49.02 5.61 8.01
N LEU A 70 -48.31 5.82 6.92
CA LEU A 70 -46.94 5.30 6.74
C LEU A 70 -45.96 6.16 7.52
N ILE A 71 -45.36 5.58 8.56
CA ILE A 71 -44.32 6.20 9.36
C ILE A 71 -42.95 5.71 8.93
N CYS A 72 -42.09 6.65 8.52
CA CYS A 72 -40.70 6.40 8.21
C CYS A 72 -39.85 6.69 9.46
N SER A 73 -39.01 5.74 9.84
CA SER A 73 -38.17 5.83 11.03
C SER A 73 -36.83 5.13 10.80
N GLY A 74 -35.86 5.30 11.69
CA GLY A 74 -34.57 4.62 11.58
C GLY A 74 -33.79 5.05 10.33
N TRP A 75 -33.68 6.37 10.13
CA TRP A 75 -32.98 6.93 9.00
C TRP A 75 -31.46 6.81 9.18
N TYR A 76 -30.74 6.37 8.13
CA TYR A 76 -29.29 6.41 8.10
C TYR A 76 -28.77 6.60 6.69
N LEU A 77 -27.56 7.13 6.59
CA LEU A 77 -26.83 7.24 5.34
C LEU A 77 -25.98 5.98 5.19
N ARG A 78 -26.14 5.28 4.08
CA ARG A 78 -25.25 4.21 3.71
C ARG A 78 -23.96 4.82 3.22
N HIS A 79 -22.86 4.45 3.85
CA HIS A 79 -21.52 4.90 3.45
C HIS A 79 -20.95 4.00 2.34
N ASP A 80 -20.12 4.56 1.47
CA ASP A 80 -19.47 3.83 0.37
C ASP A 80 -18.56 2.71 0.88
N PHE A 81 -18.01 2.88 2.11
CA PHE A 81 -17.16 1.91 2.77
C PHE A 81 -17.77 1.44 4.07
N GLU A 82 -17.61 0.15 4.34
CA GLU A 82 -17.87 -0.41 5.68
C GLU A 82 -16.73 -0.04 6.64
N ASP A 83 -17.02 -0.03 7.95
CA ASP A 83 -16.03 0.26 8.99
C ASP A 83 -14.82 -0.70 8.96
N SER A 84 -15.06 -1.97 8.60
CA SER A 84 -14.03 -3.00 8.43
C SER A 84 -13.09 -2.69 7.26
N GLU A 85 -13.62 -2.22 6.14
CA GLU A 85 -12.86 -1.83 4.94
C GLU A 85 -12.01 -0.60 5.22
N LEU A 86 -12.60 0.46 5.80
CA LEU A 86 -11.87 1.65 6.21
C LEU A 86 -10.78 1.34 7.25
N ARG A 87 -11.05 0.42 8.18
CA ARG A 87 -10.07 -0.05 9.16
C ARG A 87 -8.87 -0.68 8.45
N LEU A 88 -9.10 -1.56 7.48
CA LEU A 88 -8.04 -2.20 6.71
C LEU A 88 -7.21 -1.16 5.93
N LEU A 89 -7.85 -0.16 5.33
CA LEU A 89 -7.16 0.94 4.64
C LEU A 89 -6.28 1.77 5.60
N VAL A 90 -6.79 2.10 6.78
CA VAL A 90 -6.03 2.81 7.82
C VAL A 90 -4.84 1.97 8.29
N ASP A 91 -5.04 0.68 8.58
CA ASP A 91 -3.95 -0.21 8.99
C ASP A 91 -2.90 -0.39 7.89
N SER A 92 -3.30 -0.41 6.61
CA SER A 92 -2.39 -0.44 5.45
C SER A 92 -1.52 0.82 5.37
N LEU A 93 -2.08 2.01 5.65
CA LEU A 93 -1.31 3.24 5.76
C LEU A 93 -0.31 3.20 6.92
N LEU A 94 -0.71 2.65 8.07
CA LEU A 94 0.17 2.49 9.24
C LEU A 94 1.30 1.50 8.99
N PHE A 95 1.06 0.47 8.19
CA PHE A 95 2.08 -0.50 7.77
C PHE A 95 3.08 0.09 6.78
N SER A 96 2.72 1.15 6.08
CA SER A 96 3.58 1.84 5.10
C SER A 96 4.79 2.48 5.78
N LYS A 97 5.99 2.02 5.43
CA LYS A 97 7.27 2.52 5.99
C LYS A 97 7.85 3.71 5.22
N HIS A 98 7.18 4.17 4.17
CA HIS A 98 7.69 5.18 3.26
C HIS A 98 6.91 6.51 3.31
N ILE A 99 5.70 6.51 3.86
CA ILE A 99 4.87 7.72 3.95
C ILE A 99 5.30 8.55 5.18
N PRO A 100 5.67 9.84 5.02
CA PRO A 100 5.99 10.71 6.12
C PRO A 100 4.83 10.83 7.13
N TYR A 101 5.16 10.94 8.42
CA TYR A 101 4.19 10.96 9.53
C TYR A 101 3.02 11.93 9.32
N ASN A 102 3.31 13.20 8.98
CA ASN A 102 2.28 14.22 8.80
C ASN A 102 1.35 13.91 7.61
N GLN A 103 1.91 13.35 6.53
CA GLN A 103 1.14 12.95 5.35
C GLN A 103 0.26 11.72 5.66
N CYS A 104 0.81 10.73 6.37
CA CYS A 104 0.07 9.56 6.83
C CYS A 104 -1.10 9.97 7.74
N LYS A 105 -0.85 10.84 8.72
CA LYS A 105 -1.89 11.40 9.59
C LYS A 105 -2.99 12.12 8.79
N GLY A 106 -2.59 12.96 7.83
CA GLY A 106 -3.55 13.66 6.97
C GLY A 106 -4.42 12.71 6.13
N LEU A 107 -3.85 11.62 5.60
CA LEU A 107 -4.60 10.60 4.88
C LEU A 107 -5.57 9.85 5.80
N ILE A 108 -5.14 9.48 7.00
CA ILE A 108 -6.01 8.81 7.99
C ILE A 108 -7.20 9.71 8.35
N GLU A 109 -6.98 11.01 8.58
CA GLU A 109 -8.09 11.93 8.86
C GLU A 109 -9.06 12.06 7.68
N LYS A 110 -8.57 12.03 6.43
CA LYS A 110 -9.43 12.00 5.24
C LYS A 110 -10.25 10.69 5.17
N LEU A 111 -9.63 9.53 5.43
CA LEU A 111 -10.34 8.24 5.45
C LEU A 111 -11.41 8.21 6.55
N LYS A 112 -11.11 8.72 7.75
CA LYS A 112 -12.10 8.85 8.82
C LYS A 112 -13.33 9.67 8.41
N GLY A 113 -13.13 10.67 7.54
CA GLY A 113 -14.21 11.50 7.00
C GLY A 113 -15.13 10.78 6.01
N LEU A 114 -14.78 9.57 5.55
CA LEU A 114 -15.60 8.75 4.66
C LEU A 114 -16.62 7.86 5.40
N SER A 115 -16.55 7.81 6.73
CA SER A 115 -17.49 7.08 7.59
C SER A 115 -18.08 7.98 8.67
N GLY A 116 -18.98 7.41 9.47
CA GLY A 116 -19.61 8.09 10.60
C GLY A 116 -18.67 8.40 11.77
N ASN A 117 -19.16 9.24 12.68
CA ASN A 117 -18.39 9.63 13.88
C ASN A 117 -18.02 8.44 14.78
N TYR A 118 -18.78 7.34 14.72
CA TYR A 118 -18.52 6.14 15.51
C TYR A 118 -17.27 5.40 15.06
N PHE A 119 -17.00 5.33 13.76
CA PHE A 119 -15.75 4.80 13.23
C PHE A 119 -14.55 5.62 13.72
N SER A 120 -14.64 6.95 13.64
CA SER A 120 -13.60 7.87 14.11
C SER A 120 -13.23 7.61 15.58
N ALA A 121 -14.22 7.34 16.43
CA ALA A 121 -14.00 7.00 17.85
C ALA A 121 -13.26 5.66 18.03
N ARG A 122 -13.60 4.65 17.22
CA ARG A 122 -12.97 3.31 17.26
C ARG A 122 -11.50 3.34 16.82
N VAL A 123 -11.11 4.23 15.89
CA VAL A 123 -9.73 4.35 15.40
C VAL A 123 -8.87 5.35 16.18
N ASN A 124 -9.43 6.10 17.12
CA ASN A 124 -8.67 7.07 17.93
C ASN A 124 -7.61 6.45 18.85
N HIS A 125 -7.67 5.14 19.12
CA HIS A 125 -6.64 4.43 19.87
C HIS A 125 -5.38 4.11 19.05
N ILE A 126 -5.42 4.27 17.73
CA ILE A 126 -4.25 4.12 16.84
C ILE A 126 -3.38 5.39 16.98
N ARG A 127 -2.78 5.58 18.16
CA ARG A 127 -1.96 6.77 18.48
C ARG A 127 -0.47 6.56 18.24
N ASN A 128 -0.03 5.35 17.91
CA ASN A 128 1.38 4.99 17.92
C ASN A 128 1.97 4.89 16.50
N LEU A 129 1.76 5.92 15.69
CA LEU A 129 2.68 6.13 14.57
C LEU A 129 4.03 6.54 15.18
N PRO A 130 5.14 5.84 14.87
CA PRO A 130 6.45 6.32 15.27
C PRO A 130 6.66 7.72 14.68
N GLU A 131 6.88 8.73 15.52
CA GLU A 131 7.10 10.12 15.10
C GLU A 131 8.35 10.30 14.22
N LYS A 132 9.19 9.25 14.12
CA LYS A 132 10.47 9.25 13.42
C LYS A 132 10.42 8.40 12.16
N PHE A 133 9.63 8.82 11.17
CA PHE A 133 9.75 8.33 9.80
C PHE A 133 10.66 9.26 8.98
N PRO A 134 11.30 8.70 7.91
CA PRO A 134 12.09 9.50 6.99
C PRO A 134 11.27 10.66 6.43
N GLU A 135 11.79 11.87 6.53
CA GLU A 135 11.11 13.07 6.03
C GLU A 135 11.41 13.30 4.55
N ASN A 136 10.92 12.44 3.65
CA ASN A 136 10.82 12.86 2.26
C ASN A 136 9.52 13.65 2.05
N LYS A 137 9.60 14.96 2.19
CA LYS A 137 8.45 15.88 2.01
C LYS A 137 7.93 15.89 0.57
N GLU A 138 8.75 15.47 -0.39
CA GLU A 138 8.44 15.46 -1.83
C GLU A 138 7.82 14.14 -2.32
N LEU A 139 7.55 13.17 -1.42
CA LEU A 139 7.09 11.85 -1.82
C LEU A 139 5.87 11.90 -2.75
N PHE A 140 4.85 12.68 -2.43
CA PHE A 140 3.64 12.75 -3.25
C PHE A 140 3.89 13.44 -4.59
N LEU A 141 4.69 14.51 -4.61
CA LEU A 141 5.11 15.14 -5.85
C LEU A 141 5.92 14.16 -6.72
N THR A 142 6.80 13.38 -6.10
CA THR A 142 7.56 12.33 -6.80
C THR A 142 6.64 11.29 -7.44
N ILE A 143 5.61 10.85 -6.73
CA ILE A 143 4.61 9.91 -7.24
C ILE A 143 3.84 10.54 -8.41
N GLU A 144 3.38 11.78 -8.30
CA GLU A 144 2.64 12.48 -9.37
C GLU A 144 3.48 12.62 -10.65
N ILE A 145 4.75 13.04 -10.52
CA ILE A 145 5.65 13.17 -11.68
C ILE A 145 5.94 11.80 -12.30
N LEU A 146 6.12 10.73 -11.50
CA LEU A 146 6.32 9.38 -12.00
C LEU A 146 5.08 8.84 -12.72
N ASP A 147 3.88 9.06 -12.19
CA ASP A 147 2.62 8.69 -12.84
C ASP A 147 2.48 9.41 -14.20
N GLU A 148 2.78 10.69 -14.24
CA GLU A 148 2.77 11.48 -15.47
C GLU A 148 3.80 10.94 -16.48
N ALA A 149 5.02 10.67 -16.03
CA ALA A 149 6.11 10.17 -16.86
C ALA A 149 5.79 8.79 -17.45
N ILE A 150 5.25 7.88 -16.64
CA ILE A 150 4.85 6.53 -17.08
C ILE A 150 3.69 6.63 -18.08
N SER A 151 2.68 7.46 -17.81
CA SER A 151 1.51 7.63 -18.68
C SER A 151 1.86 8.29 -20.02
N LYS A 152 2.82 9.22 -20.02
CA LYS A 152 3.29 9.92 -21.24
C LYS A 152 4.46 9.24 -21.93
N GLU A 153 4.94 8.13 -21.41
CA GLU A 153 6.13 7.42 -21.89
C GLU A 153 7.35 8.35 -22.03
N ARG A 154 7.65 9.10 -20.95
CA ARG A 154 8.75 10.05 -20.86
C ARG A 154 9.79 9.63 -19.84
N GLN A 155 11.04 9.99 -20.11
CA GLN A 155 12.12 9.82 -19.15
C GLN A 155 11.97 10.78 -17.96
N VAL A 156 12.59 10.41 -16.84
CA VAL A 156 12.74 11.29 -15.69
C VAL A 156 14.20 11.41 -15.29
N SER A 157 14.58 12.56 -14.72
CA SER A 157 15.82 12.71 -13.98
C SER A 157 15.54 12.91 -12.50
N PHE A 158 16.43 12.43 -11.64
CA PHE A 158 16.31 12.60 -10.19
C PHE A 158 17.65 12.42 -9.47
N LEU A 159 17.73 12.87 -8.22
CA LEU A 159 18.78 12.52 -7.28
C LEU A 159 18.33 11.33 -6.43
N TYR A 160 19.23 10.37 -6.19
CA TYR A 160 18.96 9.22 -5.33
C TYR A 160 19.77 9.30 -4.06
N ASN A 161 19.10 9.15 -2.92
CA ASN A 161 19.67 9.42 -1.61
C ASN A 161 19.85 8.11 -0.80
N ASP A 162 20.87 8.08 0.04
CA ASP A 162 21.06 7.07 1.07
C ASP A 162 21.04 7.72 2.46
N TYR A 163 20.65 6.93 3.47
CA TYR A 163 20.80 7.35 4.87
C TYR A 163 22.24 7.17 5.31
N ASP A 164 22.74 8.15 6.06
CA ASP A 164 24.02 8.05 6.76
C ASP A 164 23.78 7.91 8.29
N ILE A 165 24.84 7.82 9.05
CA ILE A 165 24.85 7.67 10.52
C ILE A 165 24.15 8.82 11.24
N ASP A 166 24.07 10.00 10.61
CA ASP A 166 23.30 11.17 11.08
C ASP A 166 21.77 11.00 10.91
N LYS A 167 21.35 9.85 10.31
CA LYS A 167 19.94 9.50 10.02
C LYS A 167 19.25 10.44 9.04
N LYS A 168 20.02 11.16 8.21
CA LYS A 168 19.50 12.02 7.14
C LYS A 168 19.77 11.40 5.78
N LEU A 169 18.99 11.82 4.79
CA LEU A 169 19.16 11.45 3.41
C LEU A 169 20.25 12.32 2.77
N HIS A 170 21.23 11.68 2.15
CA HIS A 170 22.32 12.33 1.41
C HIS A 170 22.34 11.85 -0.04
N PRO A 171 22.46 12.75 -1.02
CA PRO A 171 22.55 12.37 -2.42
C PRO A 171 23.78 11.50 -2.67
N ARG A 172 23.61 10.43 -3.45
CA ARG A 172 24.74 9.61 -3.91
C ARG A 172 25.69 10.43 -4.75
N LYS A 173 26.98 10.19 -4.55
CA LYS A 173 28.07 10.82 -5.29
C LYS A 173 28.75 9.79 -6.19
N ASN A 174 29.34 10.27 -7.31
CA ASN A 174 30.23 9.48 -8.13
C ASN A 174 31.62 9.33 -7.46
N GLU A 175 32.56 8.64 -8.13
CA GLU A 175 33.93 8.43 -7.64
C GLU A 175 34.69 9.75 -7.43
N ASP A 176 34.35 10.80 -8.16
CA ASP A 176 34.92 12.15 -8.04
C ASP A 176 34.29 13.00 -6.94
N GLY A 177 33.34 12.45 -6.16
CA GLY A 177 32.64 13.17 -5.10
C GLY A 177 31.52 14.11 -5.59
N ILE A 178 31.19 14.11 -6.88
CA ILE A 178 30.13 14.93 -7.47
C ILE A 178 28.79 14.21 -7.31
N VAL A 179 27.74 14.98 -6.96
CA VAL A 179 26.36 14.45 -6.83
C VAL A 179 25.94 13.83 -8.16
N ARG A 180 25.47 12.57 -8.08
CA ARG A 180 25.07 11.81 -9.27
C ARG A 180 23.60 12.04 -9.58
N GLU A 181 23.31 12.56 -10.77
CA GLU A 181 21.99 12.60 -11.36
C GLU A 181 21.68 11.27 -12.07
N TYR A 182 20.46 10.80 -11.94
CA TYR A 182 19.96 9.55 -12.51
C TYR A 182 18.93 9.88 -13.58
N ILE A 183 19.20 9.55 -14.83
CA ILE A 183 18.24 9.64 -15.95
C ILE A 183 17.77 8.23 -16.28
N VAL A 184 16.47 7.98 -16.16
CA VAL A 184 15.92 6.63 -16.30
C VAL A 184 14.63 6.62 -17.13
N ASN A 185 14.31 5.43 -17.64
CA ASN A 185 13.07 5.08 -18.30
C ASN A 185 12.11 4.49 -17.27
N PRO A 186 11.12 5.22 -16.75
CA PRO A 186 10.18 4.69 -15.77
C PRO A 186 9.15 3.78 -16.47
N TYR A 187 8.86 2.61 -15.89
CA TYR A 187 7.89 1.68 -16.46
C TYR A 187 6.71 1.41 -15.56
N GLN A 188 6.94 1.30 -14.25
CA GLN A 188 5.90 0.97 -13.29
C GLN A 188 6.31 1.35 -11.87
N MET A 189 5.31 1.66 -11.03
CA MET A 189 5.48 1.76 -9.58
C MET A 189 4.84 0.56 -8.90
N VAL A 190 5.47 0.06 -7.83
CA VAL A 190 4.98 -1.12 -7.08
C VAL A 190 5.21 -0.96 -5.59
N ALA A 191 4.21 -1.34 -4.78
CA ALA A 191 4.31 -1.43 -3.33
C ALA A 191 4.65 -2.87 -2.93
N THR A 192 5.72 -3.05 -2.17
CA THR A 192 6.12 -4.34 -1.60
C THR A 192 6.91 -4.16 -0.32
N ASN A 193 6.77 -5.09 0.64
CA ASN A 193 7.48 -5.07 1.94
C ASN A 193 7.34 -3.74 2.71
N GLY A 194 6.16 -3.10 2.61
CA GLY A 194 5.86 -1.82 3.24
C GLY A 194 6.61 -0.63 2.62
N ARG A 195 7.11 -0.75 1.39
CA ARG A 195 7.84 0.29 0.66
C ARG A 195 7.33 0.42 -0.76
N TYR A 196 7.61 1.59 -1.37
CA TYR A 196 7.20 1.89 -2.74
C TYR A 196 8.43 1.98 -3.64
N TYR A 197 8.39 1.28 -4.76
CA TYR A 197 9.52 1.16 -5.69
C TYR A 197 9.13 1.61 -7.09
N LEU A 198 10.08 2.24 -7.76
CA LEU A 198 10.06 2.50 -9.20
C LEU A 198 10.81 1.38 -9.92
N ILE A 199 10.15 0.70 -10.84
CA ILE A 199 10.74 -0.22 -11.80
C ILE A 199 11.09 0.57 -13.04
N CYS A 200 12.36 0.61 -13.40
CA CYS A 200 12.88 1.43 -14.47
C CYS A 200 14.08 0.77 -15.17
N ASN A 201 14.63 1.43 -16.16
CA ASN A 201 15.83 1.02 -16.87
C ASN A 201 16.69 2.26 -17.21
N TYR A 202 17.99 2.07 -17.40
CA TYR A 202 18.89 3.05 -17.98
C TYR A 202 19.08 2.79 -19.47
N ASP A 203 19.13 3.83 -20.30
CA ASP A 203 19.38 3.68 -21.74
C ASP A 203 20.65 2.87 -22.02
N LYS A 204 21.68 3.08 -21.20
CA LYS A 204 22.98 2.43 -21.34
C LYS A 204 22.93 0.91 -21.12
N TYR A 205 21.93 0.40 -20.40
CA TYR A 205 21.85 -1.01 -20.00
C TYR A 205 20.57 -1.63 -20.54
N ASP A 206 20.53 -2.96 -20.58
CA ASP A 206 19.36 -3.73 -21.04
C ASP A 206 18.59 -4.39 -19.90
N ASN A 207 19.04 -4.23 -18.67
CA ASN A 207 18.40 -4.81 -17.48
C ASN A 207 17.49 -3.80 -16.76
N VAL A 208 16.60 -4.34 -15.95
CA VAL A 208 15.73 -3.57 -15.07
C VAL A 208 16.47 -3.14 -13.82
N ALA A 209 16.16 -1.96 -13.31
CA ALA A 209 16.61 -1.40 -12.04
C ALA A 209 15.42 -1.03 -11.17
N ASN A 210 15.55 -1.20 -9.86
CA ASN A 210 14.50 -0.88 -8.88
C ASN A 210 15.01 0.21 -7.93
N TYR A 211 14.26 1.31 -7.80
CA TYR A 211 14.57 2.41 -6.91
C TYR A 211 13.45 2.62 -5.90
N ARG A 212 13.80 2.81 -4.65
CA ARG A 212 12.84 3.21 -3.62
C ARG A 212 12.41 4.65 -3.86
N ILE A 213 11.11 4.88 -4.00
CA ILE A 213 10.55 6.21 -4.30
C ILE A 213 10.78 7.19 -3.14
N ASP A 214 10.74 6.72 -1.89
CA ASP A 214 11.00 7.53 -0.71
C ASP A 214 12.45 8.06 -0.59
N ARG A 215 13.36 7.58 -1.46
CA ARG A 215 14.76 8.02 -1.55
C ARG A 215 15.04 8.90 -2.76
N ILE A 216 14.03 9.20 -3.56
CA ILE A 216 14.13 10.08 -4.73
C ILE A 216 13.90 11.52 -4.28
N SER A 217 14.72 12.44 -4.76
CA SER A 217 14.54 13.89 -4.62
C SER A 217 14.87 14.61 -5.93
N ASP A 218 14.46 15.86 -6.05
CA ASP A 218 14.70 16.71 -7.22
C ASP A 218 14.27 16.06 -8.54
N ILE A 219 13.14 15.35 -8.54
CA ILE A 219 12.63 14.65 -9.72
C ILE A 219 12.12 15.64 -10.77
N ARG A 220 12.43 15.37 -12.05
CA ARG A 220 12.00 16.17 -13.20
C ARG A 220 11.54 15.28 -14.33
N LEU A 221 10.43 15.64 -14.95
CA LEU A 221 9.98 15.05 -16.20
C LEU A 221 10.86 15.58 -17.36
N LEU A 222 11.30 14.70 -18.24
CA LEU A 222 12.09 15.04 -19.40
C LEU A 222 11.26 14.93 -20.69
N ASP A 223 11.67 15.66 -21.75
CA ASP A 223 11.00 15.58 -23.06
C ASP A 223 11.38 14.32 -23.85
N SER A 224 12.43 13.62 -23.43
CA SER A 224 12.91 12.40 -24.07
C SER A 224 11.91 11.25 -23.86
N LYS A 225 11.68 10.45 -24.91
CA LYS A 225 10.86 9.23 -24.84
C LYS A 225 11.59 8.13 -24.10
N VAL A 226 10.83 7.26 -23.41
CA VAL A 226 11.39 6.06 -22.79
C VAL A 226 11.87 5.05 -23.83
N LYS A 227 12.87 4.25 -23.45
CA LYS A 227 13.32 3.08 -24.20
C LYS A 227 12.17 2.06 -24.30
N ASP A 228 11.95 1.49 -25.48
CA ASP A 228 10.91 0.47 -25.70
C ASP A 228 11.14 -0.72 -24.75
N LYS A 229 10.09 -1.15 -24.04
CA LYS A 229 10.11 -2.31 -23.14
C LYS A 229 10.62 -3.58 -23.82
N LYS A 230 10.39 -3.74 -25.13
CA LYS A 230 10.90 -4.87 -25.92
C LYS A 230 12.42 -4.98 -25.95
N LEU A 231 13.13 -3.87 -25.70
CA LEU A 231 14.58 -3.81 -25.65
C LEU A 231 15.13 -3.95 -24.22
N VAL A 232 14.27 -4.24 -23.25
CA VAL A 232 14.66 -4.33 -21.83
C VAL A 232 14.42 -5.75 -21.34
N LYS A 233 15.52 -6.40 -20.95
CA LYS A 233 15.52 -7.79 -20.48
C LYS A 233 14.64 -7.99 -19.25
N GLY A 234 13.74 -8.97 -19.33
CA GLY A 234 12.81 -9.31 -18.26
C GLY A 234 11.44 -8.63 -18.35
N ILE A 235 11.27 -7.65 -19.27
CA ILE A 235 9.97 -6.99 -19.52
C ILE A 235 9.61 -6.90 -21.01
N GLU A 236 10.26 -7.70 -21.87
CA GLU A 236 10.08 -7.66 -23.34
C GLU A 236 8.65 -7.95 -23.78
N LYS A 237 7.93 -8.77 -23.01
CA LYS A 237 6.53 -9.15 -23.26
C LYS A 237 5.53 -8.36 -22.41
N GLY A 238 5.98 -7.28 -21.76
CA GLY A 238 5.27 -6.57 -20.73
C GLY A 238 5.75 -6.96 -19.32
N LEU A 239 5.47 -6.10 -18.35
CA LEU A 239 5.84 -6.33 -16.95
C LEU A 239 4.75 -7.18 -16.27
N ASP A 240 5.09 -8.42 -15.95
CA ASP A 240 4.31 -9.28 -15.07
C ASP A 240 4.72 -8.97 -13.61
N LEU A 241 3.95 -8.13 -12.94
CA LEU A 241 4.27 -7.65 -11.58
C LEU A 241 4.36 -8.77 -10.56
N PRO A 242 3.38 -9.71 -10.43
CA PRO A 242 3.47 -10.82 -9.49
C PRO A 242 4.77 -11.62 -9.66
N LYS A 243 5.09 -11.97 -10.91
CA LYS A 243 6.31 -12.69 -11.25
C LYS A 243 7.57 -11.88 -10.93
N HIS A 244 7.60 -10.61 -11.31
CA HIS A 244 8.74 -9.72 -11.01
C HIS A 244 8.99 -9.62 -9.50
N MET A 245 7.93 -9.50 -8.70
CA MET A 245 8.04 -9.42 -7.25
C MET A 245 8.53 -10.74 -6.63
N ALA A 246 8.05 -11.88 -7.10
CA ALA A 246 8.50 -13.21 -6.65
C ALA A 246 9.98 -13.47 -7.00
N GLU A 247 10.41 -13.03 -8.18
CA GLU A 247 11.82 -13.16 -8.61
C GLU A 247 12.76 -12.16 -7.90
N HIS A 248 12.26 -11.01 -7.40
CA HIS A 248 13.04 -9.93 -6.79
C HIS A 248 12.57 -9.64 -5.35
N ILE A 249 12.57 -10.66 -4.50
CA ILE A 249 11.97 -10.62 -3.13
C ILE A 249 12.41 -9.45 -2.24
N TYR A 250 13.61 -8.89 -2.45
CA TYR A 250 14.10 -7.68 -1.78
C TYR A 250 14.19 -6.47 -2.73
N MET A 251 13.61 -6.57 -3.93
CA MET A 251 13.73 -5.58 -5.00
C MET A 251 15.19 -5.28 -5.38
N PHE A 252 16.09 -6.26 -5.22
CA PHE A 252 17.45 -6.13 -5.71
C PHE A 252 17.45 -6.24 -7.24
N ALA A 253 18.26 -5.41 -7.87
CA ALA A 253 18.50 -5.49 -9.31
C ALA A 253 19.35 -6.73 -9.65
N GLY A 254 19.22 -7.22 -10.85
CA GLY A 254 20.01 -8.34 -11.38
C GLY A 254 19.16 -9.39 -12.07
N ASP A 255 19.84 -10.32 -12.72
CA ASP A 255 19.19 -11.43 -13.41
C ASP A 255 18.66 -12.45 -12.41
N SER A 256 17.51 -13.04 -12.73
CA SER A 256 16.91 -14.15 -11.96
C SER A 256 17.33 -15.49 -12.55
N THR A 257 17.67 -16.44 -11.69
CA THR A 257 18.07 -17.80 -12.03
C THR A 257 17.22 -18.82 -11.28
N ASN A 258 17.17 -20.05 -11.79
CA ASN A 258 16.56 -21.14 -11.06
C ASN A 258 17.48 -21.56 -9.91
N VAL A 259 16.96 -21.51 -8.70
CA VAL A 259 17.66 -21.97 -7.49
C VAL A 259 16.91 -23.15 -6.92
N LYS A 260 17.64 -24.24 -6.66
CA LYS A 260 17.14 -25.40 -5.95
C LYS A 260 17.74 -25.44 -4.56
N PHE A 261 16.91 -25.60 -3.56
CA PHE A 261 17.33 -25.74 -2.16
C PHE A 261 16.49 -26.79 -1.45
N ARG A 262 17.06 -27.39 -0.42
CA ARG A 262 16.35 -28.27 0.52
C ARG A 262 15.90 -27.45 1.71
N ALA A 263 14.69 -27.65 2.17
CA ALA A 263 14.08 -26.93 3.27
C ALA A 263 13.42 -27.87 4.27
N LYS A 264 13.40 -27.47 5.54
CA LYS A 264 12.55 -28.12 6.56
C LYS A 264 11.07 -27.88 6.24
N ARG A 265 10.22 -28.91 6.37
CA ARG A 265 8.79 -28.80 6.02
C ARG A 265 8.02 -27.75 6.78
N TYR A 266 8.41 -27.46 8.02
CA TYR A 266 7.71 -26.48 8.85
C TYR A 266 7.86 -25.02 8.38
N ILE A 267 8.81 -24.72 7.45
CA ILE A 267 8.96 -23.38 6.87
C ILE A 267 8.30 -23.25 5.49
N VAL A 268 7.45 -24.19 5.07
CA VAL A 268 6.78 -24.13 3.76
C VAL A 268 5.90 -22.89 3.63
N THR A 269 5.25 -22.44 4.71
CA THR A 269 4.46 -21.21 4.71
C THR A 269 5.33 -20.00 4.37
N GLU A 270 6.48 -19.86 5.01
CA GLU A 270 7.43 -18.79 4.75
C GLU A 270 7.97 -18.83 3.32
N ILE A 271 8.18 -20.05 2.77
CA ILE A 271 8.61 -20.18 1.39
C ILE A 271 7.54 -19.67 0.43
N ILE A 272 6.27 -20.02 0.65
CA ILE A 272 5.14 -19.53 -0.15
C ILE A 272 4.97 -18.00 0.00
N ASP A 273 5.12 -17.48 1.21
CA ASP A 273 5.02 -16.03 1.48
C ASP A 273 6.10 -15.22 0.74
N TRP A 274 7.32 -15.77 0.62
CA TRP A 274 8.42 -15.09 -0.07
C TRP A 274 8.43 -15.28 -1.59
N PHE A 275 8.19 -16.51 -2.07
CA PHE A 275 8.37 -16.88 -3.48
C PHE A 275 7.06 -17.10 -4.23
N GLY A 276 5.92 -17.04 -3.53
CA GLY A 276 4.61 -17.26 -4.13
C GLY A 276 4.30 -18.72 -4.44
N PHE A 277 3.18 -18.94 -5.11
CA PHE A 277 2.69 -20.27 -5.47
C PHE A 277 3.43 -20.92 -6.67
N ASP A 278 4.32 -20.16 -7.33
CA ASP A 278 5.16 -20.70 -8.42
C ASP A 278 6.36 -21.51 -7.91
N ALA A 279 6.58 -21.56 -6.58
CA ALA A 279 7.56 -22.44 -5.97
C ALA A 279 7.22 -23.91 -6.22
N VAL A 280 8.16 -24.67 -6.80
CA VAL A 280 7.98 -26.09 -7.15
C VAL A 280 8.58 -26.95 -6.06
N PHE A 281 7.75 -27.80 -5.45
CA PHE A 281 8.15 -28.74 -4.41
C PHE A 281 8.37 -30.14 -4.98
N SER A 282 9.43 -30.83 -4.54
CA SER A 282 9.80 -32.16 -4.98
C SER A 282 10.57 -32.92 -3.89
N ASN A 283 10.77 -34.24 -4.07
CA ASN A 283 11.57 -35.08 -3.17
C ASN A 283 11.20 -34.95 -1.69
N GLU A 284 9.90 -34.89 -1.40
CA GLU A 284 9.41 -34.71 -0.04
C GLU A 284 9.58 -35.98 0.82
N ASN A 285 9.90 -35.78 2.09
CA ASN A 285 9.82 -36.77 3.16
C ASN A 285 9.13 -36.13 4.40
N ASN A 286 9.16 -36.83 5.54
CA ASN A 286 8.48 -36.31 6.74
C ASN A 286 9.06 -35.00 7.27
N ASP A 287 10.36 -34.75 7.09
CA ASP A 287 11.09 -33.63 7.69
C ASP A 287 11.49 -32.55 6.69
N GLU A 288 11.72 -32.93 5.43
CA GLU A 288 12.35 -32.07 4.42
C GLU A 288 11.65 -32.16 3.07
N VAL A 289 11.86 -31.12 2.26
CA VAL A 289 11.37 -31.01 0.89
C VAL A 289 12.39 -30.24 0.04
N ASP A 290 12.63 -30.68 -1.19
CA ASP A 290 13.40 -29.90 -2.16
C ASP A 290 12.47 -28.87 -2.84
N VAL A 291 12.94 -27.65 -2.95
CA VAL A 291 12.20 -26.52 -3.50
C VAL A 291 12.98 -25.91 -4.66
N THR A 292 12.30 -25.64 -5.76
CA THR A 292 12.88 -24.89 -6.89
C THR A 292 12.11 -23.59 -7.08
N VAL A 293 12.83 -22.48 -7.10
CA VAL A 293 12.30 -21.13 -7.32
C VAL A 293 13.14 -20.39 -8.36
N LYS A 294 12.54 -19.43 -9.05
CA LYS A 294 13.26 -18.48 -9.90
C LYS A 294 13.43 -17.17 -9.15
N VAL A 295 14.66 -16.77 -8.87
CA VAL A 295 14.97 -15.63 -8.00
C VAL A 295 16.31 -15.00 -8.35
N SER A 296 16.49 -13.69 -8.04
CA SER A 296 17.77 -13.02 -8.11
C SER A 296 18.78 -13.66 -7.16
N GLU A 297 19.98 -14.02 -7.66
CA GLU A 297 21.03 -14.64 -6.85
C GLU A 297 21.38 -13.81 -5.61
N ALA A 298 21.48 -12.48 -5.75
CA ALA A 298 21.79 -11.58 -4.64
C ALA A 298 20.70 -11.58 -3.56
N ALA A 299 19.43 -11.63 -3.97
CA ALA A 299 18.31 -11.73 -3.04
C ALA A 299 18.30 -13.10 -2.36
N MET A 300 18.54 -14.17 -3.11
CA MET A 300 18.57 -15.52 -2.57
C MET A 300 19.73 -15.72 -1.57
N LEU A 301 20.89 -15.15 -1.81
CA LEU A 301 22.01 -15.19 -0.84
C LEU A 301 21.59 -14.58 0.51
N CYS A 302 20.95 -13.42 0.51
CA CYS A 302 20.47 -12.78 1.74
C CYS A 302 19.40 -13.63 2.44
N TRP A 303 18.44 -14.15 1.68
CA TRP A 303 17.38 -15.01 2.19
C TRP A 303 17.91 -16.33 2.75
N ALA A 304 18.86 -16.96 2.04
CA ALA A 304 19.51 -18.19 2.48
C ALA A 304 20.27 -18.03 3.79
N LEU A 305 20.94 -16.89 4.01
CA LEU A 305 21.60 -16.59 5.28
C LEU A 305 20.61 -16.33 6.42
N GLN A 306 19.47 -15.70 6.13
CA GLN A 306 18.41 -15.47 7.11
C GLN A 306 17.78 -16.77 7.58
N TYR A 307 17.52 -17.71 6.65
CA TYR A 307 16.90 -19.01 6.92
C TYR A 307 17.92 -20.16 7.01
N GLY A 308 19.22 -19.85 7.10
CA GLY A 308 20.32 -20.82 7.08
C GLY A 308 20.16 -22.06 7.97
N PRO A 309 19.65 -21.96 9.21
CA PRO A 309 19.40 -23.13 10.06
C PRO A 309 18.35 -24.11 9.50
N HIS A 310 17.54 -23.69 8.53
CA HIS A 310 16.37 -24.40 8.06
C HIS A 310 16.44 -24.83 6.61
N ILE A 311 17.47 -24.36 5.87
CA ILE A 311 17.61 -24.63 4.44
C ILE A 311 19.05 -24.98 4.05
N GLU A 312 19.19 -25.64 2.91
CA GLU A 312 20.48 -25.90 2.25
C GLU A 312 20.37 -25.61 0.77
N ILE A 313 21.22 -24.74 0.23
CA ILE A 313 21.27 -24.48 -1.22
C ILE A 313 21.89 -25.71 -1.91
N LEU A 314 21.17 -26.26 -2.90
CA LEU A 314 21.62 -27.39 -3.70
C LEU A 314 22.20 -26.91 -5.04
N GLU A 315 21.50 -26.01 -5.73
CA GLU A 315 21.86 -25.48 -7.05
C GLU A 315 21.47 -24.00 -7.16
N PRO A 316 22.24 -23.17 -7.90
CA PRO A 316 23.50 -23.51 -8.59
C PRO A 316 24.71 -23.55 -7.63
N ASN A 317 25.75 -24.31 -8.01
CA ASN A 317 26.95 -24.44 -7.19
C ASN A 317 27.60 -23.10 -6.84
N LYS A 318 27.61 -22.16 -7.77
CA LYS A 318 28.12 -20.78 -7.54
C LYS A 318 27.45 -20.14 -6.31
N LEU A 319 26.13 -20.15 -6.22
CA LEU A 319 25.38 -19.58 -5.09
C LEU A 319 25.65 -20.37 -3.80
N ARG A 320 25.72 -21.70 -3.88
CA ARG A 320 26.11 -22.56 -2.76
C ARG A 320 27.47 -22.17 -2.19
N ASP A 321 28.47 -21.97 -3.07
CA ASP A 321 29.84 -21.56 -2.67
C ASP A 321 29.83 -20.16 -2.03
N GLU A 322 29.05 -19.23 -2.54
CA GLU A 322 28.88 -17.88 -1.94
C GLU A 322 28.27 -17.96 -0.53
N VAL A 323 27.27 -18.80 -0.32
CA VAL A 323 26.67 -19.05 0.99
C VAL A 323 27.69 -19.67 1.93
N CYS A 324 28.44 -20.70 1.50
CA CYS A 324 29.49 -21.32 2.29
C CYS A 324 30.57 -20.31 2.70
N LYS A 325 31.01 -19.46 1.78
CA LYS A 325 31.98 -18.39 2.05
C LYS A 325 31.44 -17.37 3.08
N ALA A 326 30.16 -16.99 2.93
CA ALA A 326 29.54 -16.07 3.89
C ALA A 326 29.44 -16.68 5.30
N ILE A 327 29.06 -17.97 5.40
CA ILE A 327 29.00 -18.70 6.67
C ILE A 327 30.39 -18.78 7.32
N LYS A 328 31.45 -19.08 6.54
CA LYS A 328 32.81 -19.11 7.03
C LYS A 328 33.24 -17.74 7.59
N ASN A 329 33.00 -16.67 6.84
CA ASN A 329 33.30 -15.32 7.29
C ASN A 329 32.52 -14.93 8.56
N LEU A 330 31.25 -15.41 8.70
CA LEU A 330 30.48 -15.24 9.93
C LEU A 330 31.08 -16.02 11.07
N GLY A 331 31.48 -17.29 10.86
CA GLY A 331 32.18 -18.11 11.85
C GLY A 331 33.45 -17.42 12.39
N GLU A 332 34.30 -16.90 11.50
CA GLU A 332 35.51 -16.15 11.88
C GLU A 332 35.20 -14.91 12.75
N LYS A 333 34.08 -14.21 12.50
CA LYS A 333 33.64 -13.06 13.33
C LYS A 333 33.19 -13.47 14.74
N TYR A 334 32.66 -14.68 14.88
CA TYR A 334 32.17 -15.20 16.16
C TYR A 334 33.12 -16.20 16.84
N TYR A 335 34.36 -16.29 16.36
CA TYR A 335 35.41 -17.13 16.94
C TYR A 335 35.07 -18.64 16.91
N LEU A 336 34.46 -19.11 15.81
CA LEU A 336 34.18 -20.53 15.57
C LEU A 336 35.26 -21.16 14.69
#